data_017e59cf64d3404ae258e464175ff668
#
_entry.id   017e59cf64d3404ae258e464175ff668
#
_cell.length_a   1.000
_cell.length_b   1.000
_cell.length_c   1.000
_cell.angle_alpha   90.00
_cell.angle_beta   90.00
_cell.angle_gamma   90.00
#
_symmetry.space_group_name_H-M   'P 1'
#
loop_
_entity.id
_entity.type
_entity.pdbx_description
1 polymer ?
#
loop_
_entity_poly.entity_id
_entity_poly.type
_entity_poly.pdbx_seq_one_letter_code
_entity_poly.pdbx_strand_id
1 'polypeptide(L)'
;MPSNQNPLGALPARFRRQRLLIIGCGDIGLRVAHGLRSRLQVLALTQSPERVPALRAAGITPLVGDLDAAASLARLAGLATRVLHLAPPPALGEIDARSLALARALRRRALPQALVYVSTSGVYGDCAGDWVAESRPVAPATPRALRRVNAERSLDRKSVV
;
A
#
# COMPACT_ATOMS: atom_id res chain seq x y z
N MET A 1 -7.57 -11.48 40.69
CA MET A 1 -7.52 -12.28 39.43
C MET A 1 -8.14 -11.46 38.33
N PRO A 2 -7.39 -10.88 37.37
CA PRO A 2 -8.02 -10.21 36.24
C PRO A 2 -8.61 -11.28 35.33
N SER A 3 -9.90 -11.27 35.12
CA SER A 3 -10.62 -12.15 34.22
C SER A 3 -10.19 -11.82 32.77
N ASN A 4 -9.41 -12.68 32.17
CA ASN A 4 -9.03 -12.63 30.78
C ASN A 4 -10.23 -13.09 29.91
N GLN A 5 -11.31 -12.34 29.94
CA GLN A 5 -12.46 -12.55 29.05
C GLN A 5 -12.14 -11.94 27.72
N ASN A 6 -11.59 -12.76 26.83
CA ASN A 6 -11.52 -12.46 25.42
C ASN A 6 -12.95 -12.62 24.85
N PRO A 7 -13.71 -11.54 24.61
CA PRO A 7 -15.18 -11.62 24.52
C PRO A 7 -15.74 -12.31 23.28
N LEU A 8 -14.94 -12.90 22.41
CA LEU A 8 -15.44 -13.51 21.17
C LEU A 8 -14.61 -14.70 20.65
N GLY A 9 -13.84 -15.41 21.48
CA GLY A 9 -13.08 -16.57 21.03
C GLY A 9 -12.02 -16.28 19.94
N ALA A 10 -11.66 -15.00 19.76
CA ALA A 10 -10.68 -14.61 18.78
C ALA A 10 -9.28 -15.09 19.21
N LEU A 11 -8.63 -15.86 18.37
CA LEU A 11 -7.24 -16.28 18.57
C LEU A 11 -6.34 -15.06 18.88
N PRO A 12 -5.36 -15.20 19.80
CA PRO A 12 -4.35 -14.18 20.04
C PRO A 12 -3.69 -13.72 18.73
N ALA A 13 -3.24 -12.46 18.65
CA ALA A 13 -2.72 -11.86 17.43
C ALA A 13 -1.60 -12.69 16.76
N ARG A 14 -0.77 -13.37 17.55
CA ARG A 14 0.30 -14.27 17.09
C ARG A 14 -0.19 -15.50 16.30
N PHE A 15 -1.43 -15.91 16.50
CA PHE A 15 -2.06 -17.05 15.79
C PHE A 15 -2.95 -16.60 14.64
N ARG A 16 -3.19 -15.30 14.48
CA ARG A 16 -3.97 -14.79 13.35
C ARG A 16 -3.10 -14.80 12.11
N ARG A 17 -3.65 -15.30 11.00
CA ARG A 17 -2.98 -15.21 9.71
C ARG A 17 -2.68 -13.75 9.38
N GLN A 18 -1.40 -13.46 9.11
CA GLN A 18 -1.00 -12.10 8.69
C GLN A 18 -1.70 -11.71 7.39
N ARG A 19 -2.00 -10.44 7.25
CA ARG A 19 -2.72 -9.90 6.10
C ARG A 19 -1.84 -8.93 5.33
N LEU A 20 -1.75 -9.14 4.02
CA LEU A 20 -1.13 -8.21 3.08
C LEU A 20 -2.23 -7.49 2.31
N LEU A 21 -2.23 -6.16 2.37
CA LEU A 21 -3.08 -5.31 1.54
C LEU A 21 -2.26 -4.77 0.37
N ILE A 22 -2.68 -5.08 -0.85
CA ILE A 22 -2.08 -4.58 -2.08
C ILE A 22 -2.94 -3.44 -2.61
N ILE A 23 -2.32 -2.28 -2.79
CA ILE A 23 -2.91 -1.09 -3.40
C ILE A 23 -2.37 -0.98 -4.82
N GLY A 24 -3.24 -1.12 -5.83
CA GLY A 24 -2.82 -1.18 -7.23
C GLY A 24 -2.39 -2.59 -7.66
N CYS A 25 -3.29 -3.57 -7.52
CA CYS A 25 -3.03 -4.96 -7.87
C CYS A 25 -3.07 -5.20 -9.39
N GLY A 26 -2.08 -4.66 -10.12
CA GLY A 26 -1.78 -4.96 -11.51
C GLY A 26 -0.93 -6.23 -11.66
N ASP A 27 -0.13 -6.34 -12.72
CA ASP A 27 0.71 -7.51 -12.99
C ASP A 27 1.69 -7.80 -11.83
N ILE A 28 2.42 -6.78 -11.37
CA ILE A 28 3.36 -6.93 -10.22
C ILE A 28 2.61 -7.38 -8.96
N GLY A 29 1.46 -6.76 -8.67
CA GLY A 29 0.66 -7.11 -7.51
C GLY A 29 0.14 -8.54 -7.54
N LEU A 30 -0.26 -9.04 -8.71
CA LEU A 30 -0.69 -10.42 -8.91
C LEU A 30 0.46 -11.41 -8.71
N ARG A 31 1.67 -11.12 -9.21
CA ARG A 31 2.88 -11.95 -9.01
C ARG A 31 3.24 -12.05 -7.53
N VAL A 32 3.24 -10.91 -6.83
CA VAL A 32 3.48 -10.89 -5.37
C VAL A 32 2.41 -11.69 -4.63
N ALA A 33 1.14 -11.49 -4.96
CA ALA A 33 0.04 -12.23 -4.36
C ALA A 33 0.19 -13.74 -4.56
N HIS A 34 0.53 -14.18 -5.77
CA HIS A 34 0.76 -15.59 -6.08
C HIS A 34 1.86 -16.19 -5.21
N GLY A 35 2.97 -15.51 -5.03
CA GLY A 35 4.10 -15.97 -4.19
C GLY A 35 3.79 -16.02 -2.69
N LEU A 36 2.84 -15.21 -2.22
CA LEU A 36 2.60 -15.04 -0.77
C LEU A 36 1.29 -15.65 -0.25
N ARG A 37 0.33 -16.03 -1.13
CA ARG A 37 -1.01 -16.48 -0.75
C ARG A 37 -1.03 -17.74 0.14
N SER A 38 -0.01 -18.57 0.09
CA SER A 38 0.12 -19.73 0.98
C SER A 38 0.46 -19.35 2.42
N ARG A 39 1.13 -18.20 2.61
CA ARG A 39 1.63 -17.71 3.91
C ARG A 39 0.78 -16.60 4.50
N LEU A 40 0.21 -15.74 3.66
CA LEU A 40 -0.53 -14.56 4.04
C LEU A 40 -1.94 -14.60 3.47
N GLN A 41 -2.89 -13.97 4.15
CA GLN A 41 -4.15 -13.60 3.54
C GLN A 41 -3.91 -12.34 2.69
N VAL A 42 -4.09 -12.45 1.38
CA VAL A 42 -3.89 -11.32 0.47
C VAL A 42 -5.23 -10.63 0.19
N LEU A 43 -5.25 -9.32 0.40
CA LEU A 43 -6.34 -8.43 0.05
C LEU A 43 -5.85 -7.47 -1.03
N ALA A 44 -6.73 -7.03 -1.93
CA ALA A 44 -6.38 -6.04 -2.94
C ALA A 44 -7.45 -4.96 -3.05
N LEU A 45 -7.03 -3.69 -2.97
CA LEU A 45 -7.88 -2.57 -3.31
C LEU A 45 -7.97 -2.45 -4.83
N THR A 46 -9.20 -2.41 -5.35
CA THR A 46 -9.48 -2.16 -6.77
C THR A 46 -10.56 -1.11 -6.92
N GLN A 47 -10.36 -0.20 -7.87
CA GLN A 47 -11.37 0.78 -8.27
C GLN A 47 -12.41 0.16 -9.22
N SER A 48 -12.06 -0.94 -9.87
CA SER A 48 -12.82 -1.58 -10.94
C SER A 48 -13.56 -2.80 -10.42
N PRO A 49 -14.91 -2.74 -10.23
CA PRO A 49 -15.72 -3.88 -9.78
C PRO A 49 -15.62 -5.09 -10.70
N GLU A 50 -15.43 -4.88 -12.00
CA GLU A 50 -15.29 -5.93 -13.02
C GLU A 50 -14.06 -6.82 -12.78
N ARG A 51 -13.07 -6.38 -12.04
CA ARG A 51 -11.88 -7.16 -11.67
C ARG A 51 -12.11 -8.11 -10.49
N VAL A 52 -13.23 -7.95 -9.77
CA VAL A 52 -13.52 -8.73 -8.56
C VAL A 52 -13.52 -10.24 -8.82
N PRO A 53 -14.15 -10.78 -9.88
CA PRO A 53 -14.13 -12.21 -10.16
C PRO A 53 -12.71 -12.74 -10.41
N ALA A 54 -11.91 -12.03 -11.20
CA ALA A 54 -10.53 -12.41 -11.51
C ALA A 54 -9.63 -12.41 -10.26
N LEU A 55 -9.75 -11.42 -9.39
CA LEU A 55 -9.01 -11.36 -8.13
C LEU A 55 -9.38 -12.54 -7.20
N ARG A 56 -10.67 -12.86 -7.10
CA ARG A 56 -11.14 -14.04 -6.33
C ARG A 56 -10.60 -15.35 -6.87
N ALA A 57 -10.63 -15.53 -8.19
CA ALA A 57 -10.05 -16.70 -8.84
C ALA A 57 -8.55 -16.85 -8.57
N ALA A 58 -7.83 -15.74 -8.42
CA ALA A 58 -6.42 -15.71 -8.03
C ALA A 58 -6.19 -15.97 -6.52
N GLY A 59 -7.24 -16.19 -5.71
CA GLY A 59 -7.15 -16.41 -4.28
C GLY A 59 -6.93 -15.12 -3.48
N ILE A 60 -7.27 -13.97 -4.04
CA ILE A 60 -7.13 -12.64 -3.43
C ILE A 60 -8.51 -12.16 -2.98
N THR A 61 -8.61 -11.59 -1.79
CA THR A 61 -9.83 -10.95 -1.30
C THR A 61 -9.93 -9.53 -1.87
N PRO A 62 -10.87 -9.26 -2.80
CA PRO A 62 -11.00 -7.93 -3.40
C PRO A 62 -11.73 -6.96 -2.45
N LEU A 63 -11.27 -5.74 -2.42
CA LEU A 63 -11.90 -4.60 -1.76
C LEU A 63 -12.16 -3.53 -2.82
N VAL A 64 -13.42 -3.27 -3.13
CA VAL A 64 -13.76 -2.20 -4.09
C VAL A 64 -13.63 -0.86 -3.37
N GLY A 65 -12.82 0.04 -3.90
CA GLY A 65 -12.60 1.39 -3.36
C GLY A 65 -11.67 2.19 -4.23
N ASP A 66 -11.74 3.50 -4.09
CA ASP A 66 -11.03 4.46 -4.91
C ASP A 66 -10.09 5.32 -4.05
N LEU A 67 -8.84 5.44 -4.47
CA LEU A 67 -7.85 6.29 -3.80
C LEU A 67 -8.18 7.79 -3.93
N ASP A 68 -8.95 8.16 -4.94
CA ASP A 68 -9.41 9.53 -5.13
C ASP A 68 -10.67 9.85 -4.29
N ALA A 69 -11.34 8.82 -3.74
CA ALA A 69 -12.50 8.95 -2.87
C ALA A 69 -12.14 8.55 -1.43
N ALA A 70 -11.64 9.49 -0.62
CA ALA A 70 -11.13 9.24 0.72
C ALA A 70 -12.11 8.49 1.65
N ALA A 71 -13.41 8.70 1.49
CA ALA A 71 -14.45 8.01 2.26
C ALA A 71 -14.43 6.49 2.03
N SER A 72 -14.11 6.03 0.80
CA SER A 72 -14.04 4.62 0.44
C SER A 72 -12.88 3.89 1.12
N LEU A 73 -11.86 4.63 1.59
CA LEU A 73 -10.66 4.10 2.22
C LEU A 73 -10.82 3.86 3.73
N ALA A 74 -11.86 4.38 4.36
CA ALA A 74 -12.04 4.31 5.81
C ALA A 74 -11.99 2.88 6.37
N ARG A 75 -12.50 1.91 5.61
CA ARG A 75 -12.50 0.49 5.96
C ARG A 75 -11.13 -0.19 5.92
N LEU A 76 -10.11 0.47 5.35
CA LEU A 76 -8.74 -0.09 5.30
C LEU A 76 -8.03 0.00 6.64
N ALA A 77 -8.54 0.83 7.56
CA ALA A 77 -7.96 1.06 8.87
C ALA A 77 -7.92 -0.21 9.73
N GLY A 78 -6.72 -0.63 10.14
CA GLY A 78 -6.49 -1.83 10.95
C GLY A 78 -6.77 -3.17 10.24
N LEU A 79 -7.00 -3.14 8.92
CA LEU A 79 -7.37 -4.33 8.15
C LEU A 79 -6.17 -5.23 7.88
N ALA A 80 -5.00 -4.66 7.65
CA ALA A 80 -3.80 -5.42 7.25
C ALA A 80 -2.60 -5.13 8.15
N THR A 81 -1.77 -6.14 8.32
CA THR A 81 -0.50 -6.04 9.05
C THR A 81 0.62 -5.54 8.15
N ARG A 82 0.51 -5.72 6.85
CA ARG A 82 1.47 -5.27 5.83
C ARG A 82 0.73 -4.63 4.67
N VAL A 83 1.32 -3.58 4.10
CA VAL A 83 0.77 -2.86 2.95
C VAL A 83 1.82 -2.79 1.85
N LEU A 84 1.42 -3.14 0.62
CA LEU A 84 2.22 -2.95 -0.59
C LEU A 84 1.50 -1.94 -1.48
N HIS A 85 2.09 -0.76 -1.65
CA HIS A 85 1.53 0.32 -2.43
C HIS A 85 2.21 0.42 -3.81
N LEU A 86 1.50 -0.04 -4.84
CA LEU A 86 1.93 -0.09 -6.24
C LEU A 86 1.16 0.90 -7.13
N ALA A 87 0.08 1.51 -6.60
CA ALA A 87 -0.74 2.39 -7.42
C ALA A 87 0.06 3.61 -7.90
N PRO A 88 -0.19 4.07 -9.13
CA PRO A 88 0.43 5.28 -9.65
C PRO A 88 -0.10 6.53 -8.92
N PRO A 89 0.70 7.61 -8.85
CA PRO A 89 0.19 8.90 -8.41
C PRO A 89 -0.91 9.41 -9.35
N PRO A 90 -1.73 10.40 -8.93
CA PRO A 90 -2.70 11.02 -9.80
C PRO A 90 -2.02 11.62 -11.04
N ALA A 91 -2.75 11.77 -12.14
CA ALA A 91 -2.21 12.31 -13.40
C ALA A 91 -1.84 13.80 -13.28
N LEU A 92 -2.58 14.56 -12.48
CA LEU A 92 -2.46 16.01 -12.31
C LEU A 92 -2.02 16.39 -10.90
N GLY A 93 -1.54 17.63 -10.76
CA GLY A 93 -1.08 18.20 -9.50
C GLY A 93 0.39 17.89 -9.20
N GLU A 94 0.91 18.52 -8.17
CA GLU A 94 2.30 18.39 -7.71
C GLU A 94 2.47 17.38 -6.57
N ILE A 95 1.36 17.02 -5.92
CA ILE A 95 1.35 16.16 -4.72
C ILE A 95 0.68 14.84 -5.07
N ASP A 96 1.18 13.75 -4.51
CA ASP A 96 0.49 12.46 -4.54
C ASP A 96 -0.63 12.41 -3.48
N ALA A 97 -1.79 12.98 -3.82
CA ALA A 97 -2.95 13.00 -2.96
C ALA A 97 -3.47 11.59 -2.62
N ARG A 98 -3.28 10.61 -3.51
CA ARG A 98 -3.68 9.21 -3.32
C ARG A 98 -2.89 8.56 -2.19
N SER A 99 -1.56 8.70 -2.21
CA SER A 99 -0.69 8.18 -1.15
C SER A 99 -0.96 8.85 0.19
N LEU A 100 -1.25 10.16 0.19
CA LEU A 100 -1.63 10.89 1.41
C LEU A 100 -2.98 10.41 1.97
N ALA A 101 -3.98 10.23 1.12
CA ALA A 101 -5.30 9.73 1.53
C ALA A 101 -5.20 8.32 2.11
N LEU A 102 -4.44 7.43 1.46
CA LEU A 102 -4.14 6.09 1.97
C LEU A 102 -3.46 6.14 3.34
N ALA A 103 -2.39 6.93 3.49
CA ALA A 103 -1.68 7.08 4.76
C ALA A 103 -2.58 7.57 5.90
N ARG A 104 -3.47 8.53 5.60
CA ARG A 104 -4.47 9.01 6.58
C ARG A 104 -5.47 7.93 6.96
N ALA A 105 -5.94 7.15 6.00
CA ALA A 105 -6.88 6.06 6.24
C ALA A 105 -6.25 4.96 7.12
N LEU A 106 -5.03 4.53 6.82
CA LEU A 106 -4.32 3.49 7.58
C LEU A 106 -4.05 3.89 9.03
N ARG A 107 -3.95 5.18 9.34
CA ARG A 107 -3.69 5.71 10.69
C ARG A 107 -4.90 5.78 11.60
N ARG A 108 -6.10 5.58 11.08
CA ARG A 108 -7.33 5.69 11.87
C ARG A 108 -7.47 4.60 12.94
N ARG A 109 -6.68 3.53 12.83
CA ARG A 109 -6.62 2.41 13.80
C ARG A 109 -5.17 1.92 13.94
N ALA A 110 -4.99 0.64 14.28
CA ALA A 110 -3.66 0.05 14.37
C ALA A 110 -2.89 0.21 13.04
N LEU A 111 -1.70 0.78 13.13
CA LEU A 111 -0.81 0.94 11.99
C LEU A 111 -0.35 -0.43 11.46
N PRO A 112 -0.13 -0.56 10.16
CA PRO A 112 0.55 -1.72 9.61
C PRO A 112 1.99 -1.80 10.15
N GLN A 113 2.47 -3.02 10.38
CA GLN A 113 3.86 -3.28 10.81
C GLN A 113 4.89 -2.89 9.74
N ALA A 114 4.49 -2.97 8.47
CA ALA A 114 5.32 -2.58 7.34
C ALA A 114 4.46 -2.01 6.22
N LEU A 115 4.98 -0.95 5.59
CA LEU A 115 4.46 -0.39 4.35
C LEU A 115 5.61 -0.31 3.34
N VAL A 116 5.43 -0.96 2.20
CA VAL A 116 6.34 -0.87 1.06
C VAL A 116 5.68 -0.03 -0.02
N TYR A 117 6.34 1.07 -0.40
CA TYR A 117 5.92 1.93 -1.50
C TYR A 117 6.87 1.73 -2.68
N VAL A 118 6.31 1.42 -3.84
CA VAL A 118 7.12 1.25 -5.05
C VAL A 118 7.18 2.57 -5.79
N SER A 119 8.38 3.14 -5.85
CA SER A 119 8.69 4.38 -6.55
C SER A 119 9.16 4.12 -8.01
N THR A 120 9.98 4.98 -8.53
CA THR A 120 10.52 4.91 -9.90
C THR A 120 11.94 5.44 -9.93
N SER A 121 12.80 4.89 -10.80
CA SER A 121 14.15 5.42 -11.06
C SER A 121 14.14 6.87 -11.58
N GLY A 122 13.04 7.31 -12.18
CA GLY A 122 12.88 8.70 -12.63
C GLY A 122 13.00 9.76 -11.54
N VAL A 123 12.98 9.38 -10.25
CA VAL A 123 13.22 10.31 -9.13
C VAL A 123 14.65 10.85 -9.10
N TYR A 124 15.60 10.16 -9.74
CA TYR A 124 17.00 10.59 -9.85
C TYR A 124 17.27 11.50 -11.05
N GLY A 125 16.28 11.74 -11.92
CA GLY A 125 16.42 12.52 -13.13
C GLY A 125 17.17 11.78 -14.24
N ASP A 126 17.80 12.55 -15.14
CA ASP A 126 18.68 12.00 -16.18
C ASP A 126 20.05 11.67 -15.57
N CYS A 127 20.44 10.43 -15.68
CA CYS A 127 21.72 9.93 -15.18
C CYS A 127 22.67 9.53 -16.33
N ALA A 128 22.34 9.88 -17.58
CA ALA A 128 23.15 9.60 -18.78
C ALA A 128 23.60 8.12 -18.91
N GLY A 129 22.82 7.18 -18.37
CA GLY A 129 23.14 5.74 -18.36
C GLY A 129 24.06 5.29 -17.23
N ASP A 130 24.45 6.16 -16.33
CA ASP A 130 25.27 5.82 -15.17
C ASP A 130 24.55 4.91 -14.18
N TRP A 131 25.33 4.15 -13.41
CA TRP A 131 24.84 3.44 -12.25
C TRP A 131 24.39 4.41 -11.15
N VAL A 132 23.22 4.16 -10.59
CA VAL A 132 22.60 5.01 -9.57
C VAL A 132 22.52 4.23 -8.26
N ALA A 133 23.27 4.68 -7.26
CA ALA A 133 23.16 4.16 -5.90
C ALA A 133 21.96 4.79 -5.19
N GLU A 134 21.39 4.08 -4.21
CA GLU A 134 20.24 4.56 -3.39
C GLU A 134 20.55 5.86 -2.62
N SER A 135 21.84 6.12 -2.34
CA SER A 135 22.30 7.34 -1.68
C SER A 135 22.40 8.56 -2.60
N ARG A 136 22.22 8.39 -3.91
CA ARG A 136 22.25 9.52 -4.86
C ARG A 136 21.13 10.51 -4.54
N PRO A 137 21.40 11.81 -4.48
CA PRO A 137 20.37 12.83 -4.30
C PRO A 137 19.30 12.76 -5.39
N VAL A 138 18.04 12.87 -5.00
CA VAL A 138 16.93 12.88 -5.96
C VAL A 138 16.89 14.20 -6.73
N ALA A 139 16.68 14.13 -8.03
CA ALA A 139 16.61 15.26 -8.97
C ALA A 139 15.45 15.07 -9.97
N PRO A 140 14.18 15.04 -9.49
CA PRO A 140 13.04 14.73 -10.34
C PRO A 140 12.84 15.78 -11.44
N ALA A 141 12.96 15.35 -12.70
CA ALA A 141 12.83 16.22 -13.88
C ALA A 141 11.39 16.27 -14.45
N THR A 142 10.49 15.42 -13.97
CA THR A 142 9.12 15.35 -14.46
C THR A 142 8.10 15.55 -13.32
N PRO A 143 6.88 16.07 -13.60
CA PRO A 143 5.83 16.19 -12.58
C PRO A 143 5.48 14.85 -11.92
N ARG A 144 5.54 13.75 -12.68
CA ARG A 144 5.30 12.40 -12.15
C ARG A 144 6.39 11.98 -11.17
N ALA A 145 7.65 12.24 -11.49
CA ALA A 145 8.78 11.94 -10.61
C ALA A 145 8.73 12.80 -9.33
N LEU A 146 8.38 14.07 -9.46
CA LEU A 146 8.20 14.98 -8.32
C LEU A 146 7.11 14.47 -7.35
N ARG A 147 5.97 14.03 -7.88
CA ARG A 147 4.92 13.41 -7.05
C ARG A 147 5.40 12.17 -6.31
N ARG A 148 6.24 11.34 -6.95
CA ARG A 148 6.84 10.16 -6.30
C ARG A 148 7.75 10.56 -5.15
N VAL A 149 8.66 11.52 -5.35
CA VAL A 149 9.53 12.05 -4.28
C VAL A 149 8.70 12.62 -3.11
N ASN A 150 7.64 13.36 -3.42
CA ASN A 150 6.76 13.91 -2.40
C ASN A 150 6.03 12.81 -1.61
N ALA A 151 5.61 11.74 -2.28
CA ALA A 151 4.99 10.58 -1.64
C ALA A 151 5.97 9.86 -0.72
N GLU A 152 7.19 9.57 -1.20
CA GLU A 152 8.26 8.94 -0.41
C GLU A 152 8.50 9.72 0.88
N ARG A 153 8.76 11.02 0.77
CA ARG A 153 8.99 11.90 1.93
C ARG A 153 7.80 11.92 2.89
N SER A 154 6.59 11.88 2.37
CA SER A 154 5.37 11.92 3.19
C SER A 154 5.11 10.61 3.91
N LEU A 155 5.43 9.49 3.30
CA LEU A 155 5.29 8.16 3.88
C LEU A 155 6.39 7.92 4.92
N ASP A 156 7.64 8.30 4.62
CA ASP A 156 8.80 8.14 5.49
C ASP A 156 8.67 8.97 6.78
N ARG A 157 8.42 10.28 6.69
CA ARG A 157 8.21 11.16 7.86
C ARG A 157 7.16 10.67 8.85
N LYS A 158 6.35 9.71 8.43
CA LYS A 158 5.22 9.20 9.19
C LYS A 158 5.49 7.80 9.74
N SER A 159 6.60 7.20 9.37
CA SER A 159 7.04 5.89 9.88
C SER A 159 7.90 6.03 11.14
N VAL A 160 8.32 7.25 11.50
CA VAL A 160 9.12 7.56 12.69
C VAL A 160 8.24 8.27 13.71
N VAL A 161 7.54 7.53 14.51
CA VAL A 161 7.16 7.83 15.91
C VAL A 161 7.10 6.53 16.66
#